data_e4a3bd04241aea1e83d513ecf6a8b6d4
#
_entry.id   e4a3bd04241aea1e83d513ecf6a8b6d4
#
_cell.length_a   1.000
_cell.length_b   1.000
_cell.length_c   1.000
_cell.angle_alpha   90.00
_cell.angle_beta   90.00
_cell.angle_gamma   90.00
#
_symmetry.space_group_name_H-M   'P 1'
#
loop_
_entity.id
_entity.type
_entity.pdbx_description
1 polymer ?
#
loop_
_entity_poly.entity_id
_entity_poly.type
_entity_poly.pdbx_seq_one_letter_code
_entity_poly.pdbx_strand_id
1 'polypeptide(L)'
;VAQKPGYFASLAMTDQRPLTPGETALAQSMFGDAIDYGHVHLVRRKWWLFQPKEVAMAPTGNIHFHPHGQLWSEDFAAEPLGKQGLFIHEMTHVWQSQHRGRFYLPLMRHPFCRYRYEFRPGQPFDRYGLEQQAEIVRHVFMQRHGRTAPDWPSLPELEPVLPF
;
A
#
# COMPACT_ATOMS: atom_id res chain seq x y z
N VAL A 1 -27.91 21.30 -44.79
CA VAL A 1 -27.48 20.05 -44.18
C VAL A 1 -26.79 20.41 -42.88
N ALA A 2 -27.49 20.26 -41.77
CA ALA A 2 -26.96 20.60 -40.44
C ALA A 2 -26.16 19.41 -39.88
N GLN A 3 -24.87 19.61 -39.63
CA GLN A 3 -24.03 18.68 -38.88
C GLN A 3 -24.41 18.73 -37.40
N LYS A 4 -24.80 17.58 -36.86
CA LYS A 4 -24.98 17.39 -35.40
C LYS A 4 -23.62 17.45 -34.70
N PRO A 5 -23.49 18.17 -33.56
CA PRO A 5 -22.26 18.13 -32.76
C PRO A 5 -22.10 16.77 -32.15
N GLY A 6 -20.85 16.25 -32.24
CA GLY A 6 -20.45 14.96 -31.74
C GLY A 6 -20.67 14.84 -30.23
N TYR A 7 -21.18 13.70 -29.82
CA TYR A 7 -21.26 13.23 -28.45
C TYR A 7 -19.84 13.15 -27.90
N PHE A 8 -19.45 14.08 -27.04
CA PHE A 8 -18.35 13.86 -26.12
C PHE A 8 -18.82 12.80 -25.11
N ALA A 9 -18.39 11.57 -25.31
CA ALA A 9 -18.50 10.57 -24.29
C ALA A 9 -17.70 11.10 -23.08
N SER A 10 -18.42 11.52 -22.04
CA SER A 10 -17.85 11.74 -20.72
C SER A 10 -17.21 10.42 -20.31
N LEU A 11 -15.89 10.37 -20.31
CA LEU A 11 -15.13 9.32 -19.65
C LEU A 11 -15.53 9.39 -18.17
N ALA A 12 -16.50 8.58 -17.79
CA ALA A 12 -16.81 8.34 -16.38
C ALA A 12 -15.49 7.91 -15.73
N MET A 13 -14.89 8.77 -14.94
CA MET A 13 -13.74 8.42 -14.09
C MET A 13 -14.23 7.28 -13.21
N THR A 14 -13.79 6.06 -13.53
CA THR A 14 -14.08 4.91 -12.68
C THR A 14 -13.42 5.17 -11.32
N ASP A 15 -14.20 5.06 -10.24
CA ASP A 15 -13.69 5.24 -8.88
C ASP A 15 -12.59 4.24 -8.51
N GLN A 16 -12.23 3.33 -9.41
CA GLN A 16 -11.19 2.32 -9.20
C GLN A 16 -10.43 2.03 -10.50
N ARG A 17 -9.17 1.64 -10.33
CA ARG A 17 -8.30 1.18 -11.41
C ARG A 17 -7.42 0.01 -10.96
N PRO A 18 -6.96 -0.86 -11.88
CA PRO A 18 -5.89 -1.82 -11.58
C PRO A 18 -4.57 -1.10 -11.30
N LEU A 19 -3.58 -1.85 -10.86
CA LEU A 19 -2.20 -1.36 -10.79
C LEU A 19 -1.68 -1.03 -12.20
N THR A 20 -0.88 0.02 -12.31
CA THR A 20 -0.09 0.28 -13.53
C THR A 20 1.03 -0.75 -13.66
N PRO A 21 1.62 -0.94 -14.86
CA PRO A 21 2.82 -1.77 -14.99
C PRO A 21 3.98 -1.29 -14.10
N GLY A 22 4.13 0.03 -13.93
CA GLY A 22 5.13 0.62 -13.04
C GLY A 22 4.89 0.28 -11.57
N GLU A 23 3.63 0.39 -11.11
CA GLU A 23 3.24 0.02 -9.74
C GLU A 23 3.42 -1.47 -9.47
N THR A 24 3.10 -2.30 -10.46
CA THR A 24 3.33 -3.75 -10.37
C THR A 24 4.81 -4.04 -10.22
N ALA A 25 5.67 -3.45 -11.07
CA ALA A 25 7.11 -3.62 -10.98
C ALA A 25 7.68 -3.09 -9.66
N LEU A 26 7.17 -1.94 -9.18
CA LEU A 26 7.55 -1.37 -7.89
C LEU A 26 7.22 -2.30 -6.74
N ALA A 27 6.01 -2.87 -6.70
CA ALA A 27 5.62 -3.83 -5.67
C ALA A 27 6.40 -5.15 -5.80
N GLN A 28 6.61 -5.66 -7.01
CA GLN A 28 7.41 -6.88 -7.25
C GLN A 28 8.85 -6.74 -6.76
N SER A 29 9.43 -5.55 -6.76
CA SER A 29 10.77 -5.31 -6.21
C SER A 29 10.90 -5.62 -4.71
N MET A 30 9.76 -5.63 -4.01
CA MET A 30 9.69 -5.96 -2.58
C MET A 30 9.10 -7.34 -2.33
N PHE A 31 7.99 -7.68 -2.99
CA PHE A 31 7.18 -8.86 -2.66
C PHE A 31 7.38 -10.04 -3.63
N GLY A 32 8.17 -9.85 -4.72
CA GLY A 32 8.34 -10.90 -5.73
C GLY A 32 6.99 -11.41 -6.22
N ASP A 33 6.78 -12.72 -6.16
CA ASP A 33 5.54 -13.40 -6.55
C ASP A 33 4.59 -13.65 -5.36
N ALA A 34 4.87 -13.05 -4.20
CA ALA A 34 4.07 -13.26 -2.98
C ALA A 34 2.70 -12.55 -2.99
N ILE A 35 2.38 -11.76 -4.02
CA ILE A 35 1.10 -11.08 -4.19
C ILE A 35 0.51 -11.43 -5.56
N ASP A 36 -0.78 -11.73 -5.60
CA ASP A 36 -1.56 -11.76 -6.84
C ASP A 36 -1.94 -10.34 -7.24
N TYR A 37 -1.08 -9.72 -8.04
CA TYR A 37 -1.22 -8.31 -8.48
C TYR A 37 -2.42 -8.07 -9.38
N GLY A 38 -2.85 -9.09 -10.14
CA GLY A 38 -3.98 -9.00 -11.06
C GLY A 38 -5.33 -8.75 -10.37
N HIS A 39 -5.42 -9.05 -9.08
CA HIS A 39 -6.62 -8.84 -8.28
C HIS A 39 -6.56 -7.58 -7.39
N VAL A 40 -5.48 -6.77 -7.50
CA VAL A 40 -5.33 -5.54 -6.71
C VAL A 40 -5.86 -4.35 -7.47
N HIS A 41 -6.75 -3.57 -6.82
CA HIS A 41 -7.26 -2.32 -7.35
C HIS A 41 -6.99 -1.16 -6.40
N LEU A 42 -6.69 -0.01 -6.98
CA LEU A 42 -6.70 1.26 -6.27
C LEU A 42 -8.09 1.88 -6.41
N VAL A 43 -8.70 2.25 -5.29
CA VAL A 43 -10.09 2.70 -5.22
C VAL A 43 -10.13 4.11 -4.65
N ARG A 44 -10.60 5.08 -5.45
CA ARG A 44 -10.77 6.48 -5.04
C ARG A 44 -12.12 6.69 -4.35
N ARG A 45 -12.38 5.87 -3.34
CA ARG A 45 -13.61 5.88 -2.53
C ARG A 45 -13.27 5.45 -1.11
N LYS A 46 -13.89 6.07 -0.13
CA LYS A 46 -13.75 5.68 1.28
C LYS A 46 -14.14 4.23 1.48
N TRP A 47 -13.34 3.51 2.28
CA TRP A 47 -13.70 2.18 2.76
C TRP A 47 -14.83 2.26 3.79
N TRP A 48 -14.78 3.25 4.67
CA TRP A 48 -15.81 3.48 5.69
C TRP A 48 -16.11 4.98 5.84
N LEU A 49 -17.27 5.30 6.44
CA LEU A 49 -17.84 6.65 6.43
C LEU A 49 -16.88 7.73 6.97
N PHE A 50 -16.10 7.43 8.02
CA PHE A 50 -15.22 8.38 8.70
C PHE A 50 -13.73 8.23 8.33
N GLN A 51 -13.40 7.61 7.20
CA GLN A 51 -12.01 7.53 6.74
C GLN A 51 -11.42 8.93 6.60
N PRO A 52 -10.29 9.25 7.28
CA PRO A 52 -9.62 10.54 7.15
C PRO A 52 -9.06 10.77 5.74
N LYS A 53 -8.93 12.03 5.33
CA LYS A 53 -8.41 12.41 4.00
C LYS A 53 -6.94 12.02 3.81
N GLU A 54 -6.17 11.99 4.89
CA GLU A 54 -4.74 11.73 4.94
C GLU A 54 -4.41 10.25 5.20
N VAL A 55 -5.40 9.36 5.10
CA VAL A 55 -5.23 7.93 5.38
C VAL A 55 -5.66 7.10 4.19
N ALA A 56 -4.74 6.29 3.66
CA ALA A 56 -5.04 5.17 2.78
C ALA A 56 -5.39 3.93 3.61
N MET A 57 -6.15 3.01 3.07
CA MET A 57 -6.57 1.79 3.78
C MET A 57 -6.64 0.61 2.82
N ALA A 58 -6.02 -0.52 3.17
CA ALA A 58 -6.09 -1.74 2.37
C ALA A 58 -6.73 -2.91 3.16
N PRO A 59 -8.01 -2.80 3.54
CA PRO A 59 -8.64 -3.73 4.49
C PRO A 59 -8.92 -5.12 3.91
N THR A 60 -9.13 -5.24 2.61
CA THR A 60 -9.61 -6.49 1.98
C THR A 60 -8.91 -6.83 0.65
N GLY A 61 -7.66 -6.38 0.48
CA GLY A 61 -6.85 -6.65 -0.71
C GLY A 61 -6.92 -5.58 -1.80
N ASN A 62 -7.72 -4.53 -1.63
CA ASN A 62 -7.71 -3.32 -2.45
C ASN A 62 -7.32 -2.13 -1.60
N ILE A 63 -6.69 -1.11 -2.21
CA ILE A 63 -6.25 0.10 -1.52
C ILE A 63 -7.26 1.22 -1.73
N HIS A 64 -7.84 1.73 -0.65
CA HIS A 64 -8.87 2.76 -0.65
C HIS A 64 -8.30 4.13 -0.26
N PHE A 65 -8.53 5.12 -1.10
CA PHE A 65 -8.13 6.50 -0.89
C PHE A 65 -9.36 7.39 -0.69
N HIS A 66 -9.26 8.37 0.18
CA HIS A 66 -10.32 9.35 0.35
C HIS A 66 -10.47 10.18 -0.95
N PRO A 67 -11.69 10.35 -1.53
CA PRO A 67 -11.88 11.01 -2.83
C PRO A 67 -11.41 12.48 -2.84
N HIS A 68 -11.41 13.15 -1.70
CA HIS A 68 -10.97 14.53 -1.52
C HIS A 68 -9.64 14.63 -0.77
N GLY A 69 -8.90 13.52 -0.62
CA GLY A 69 -7.56 13.48 -0.05
C GLY A 69 -6.49 13.74 -1.12
N GLN A 70 -5.26 14.00 -0.66
CA GLN A 70 -4.10 14.25 -1.53
C GLN A 70 -3.21 13.02 -1.74
N LEU A 71 -3.60 11.87 -1.18
CA LEU A 71 -2.80 10.64 -1.27
C LEU A 71 -2.97 9.90 -2.59
N TRP A 72 -4.08 10.14 -3.31
CA TRP A 72 -4.31 9.50 -4.62
C TRP A 72 -3.21 9.85 -5.61
N SER A 73 -2.84 8.88 -6.42
CA SER A 73 -1.97 9.03 -7.58
C SER A 73 -2.49 8.21 -8.75
N GLU A 74 -2.27 8.69 -9.96
CA GLU A 74 -2.54 7.92 -11.18
C GLU A 74 -1.44 6.88 -11.46
N ASP A 75 -0.24 7.08 -10.91
CA ASP A 75 0.88 6.12 -10.96
C ASP A 75 1.86 6.37 -9.82
N PHE A 76 1.81 5.54 -8.78
CA PHE A 76 2.73 5.65 -7.64
C PHE A 76 4.19 5.41 -8.01
N ALA A 77 4.47 4.67 -9.08
CA ALA A 77 5.85 4.46 -9.53
C ALA A 77 6.50 5.76 -10.05
N ALA A 78 5.70 6.72 -10.51
CA ALA A 78 6.18 8.03 -10.95
C ALA A 78 6.22 9.08 -9.83
N GLU A 79 5.76 8.75 -8.64
CA GLU A 79 5.69 9.68 -7.51
C GLU A 79 7.03 9.77 -6.75
N PRO A 80 7.24 10.83 -5.94
CA PRO A 80 8.37 10.90 -5.04
C PRO A 80 8.46 9.72 -4.08
N LEU A 81 9.68 9.37 -3.66
CA LEU A 81 9.98 8.19 -2.83
C LEU A 81 9.08 8.05 -1.59
N GLY A 82 8.68 9.17 -0.97
CA GLY A 82 7.78 9.14 0.19
C GLY A 82 6.40 8.55 -0.13
N LYS A 83 5.84 8.86 -1.31
CA LYS A 83 4.57 8.29 -1.78
C LYS A 83 4.73 6.85 -2.26
N GLN A 84 5.86 6.53 -2.90
CA GLN A 84 6.19 5.14 -3.23
C GLN A 84 6.28 4.29 -1.96
N GLY A 85 6.92 4.80 -0.89
CA GLY A 85 6.97 4.15 0.41
C GLY A 85 5.59 3.96 1.06
N LEU A 86 4.67 4.92 0.91
CA LEU A 86 3.27 4.75 1.33
C LEU A 86 2.60 3.62 0.54
N PHE A 87 2.77 3.59 -0.77
CA PHE A 87 2.23 2.53 -1.61
C PHE A 87 2.74 1.14 -1.20
N ILE A 88 4.03 0.99 -0.92
CA ILE A 88 4.63 -0.26 -0.43
C ILE A 88 4.07 -0.65 0.95
N HIS A 89 3.83 0.31 1.84
CA HIS A 89 3.16 0.07 3.13
C HIS A 89 1.75 -0.53 2.92
N GLU A 90 0.93 0.08 2.06
CA GLU A 90 -0.41 -0.41 1.75
C GLU A 90 -0.38 -1.77 1.01
N MET A 91 0.60 -2.00 0.14
CA MET A 91 0.80 -3.31 -0.50
C MET A 91 1.16 -4.40 0.50
N THR A 92 1.79 -4.06 1.64
CA THR A 92 1.98 -5.03 2.73
C THR A 92 0.64 -5.48 3.32
N HIS A 93 -0.32 -4.57 3.47
CA HIS A 93 -1.66 -4.93 3.91
C HIS A 93 -2.41 -5.77 2.87
N VAL A 94 -2.19 -5.52 1.57
CA VAL A 94 -2.70 -6.39 0.50
C VAL A 94 -2.13 -7.80 0.66
N TRP A 95 -0.80 -7.93 0.83
CA TRP A 95 -0.14 -9.21 1.10
C TRP A 95 -0.73 -9.92 2.33
N GLN A 96 -0.87 -9.21 3.45
CA GLN A 96 -1.49 -9.76 4.67
C GLN A 96 -2.91 -10.28 4.42
N SER A 97 -3.71 -9.53 3.66
CA SER A 97 -5.08 -9.92 3.30
C SER A 97 -5.13 -11.17 2.43
N GLN A 98 -4.25 -11.28 1.44
CA GLN A 98 -4.18 -12.44 0.56
C GLN A 98 -3.69 -13.70 1.29
N HIS A 99 -2.74 -13.58 2.23
CA HIS A 99 -2.16 -14.70 2.97
C HIS A 99 -2.98 -15.14 4.18
N ARG A 100 -3.67 -14.22 4.83
CA ARG A 100 -4.41 -14.50 6.07
C ARG A 100 -5.92 -14.51 5.91
N GLY A 101 -6.39 -14.21 4.70
CA GLY A 101 -7.79 -14.14 4.35
C GLY A 101 -8.37 -12.72 4.37
N ARG A 102 -9.34 -12.50 3.50
CA ARG A 102 -9.95 -11.20 3.19
C ARG A 102 -10.44 -10.39 4.40
N PHE A 103 -10.91 -11.08 5.43
CA PHE A 103 -11.46 -10.43 6.62
C PHE A 103 -10.47 -10.32 7.77
N TYR A 104 -9.23 -10.78 7.58
CA TYR A 104 -8.22 -10.77 8.64
C TYR A 104 -7.94 -9.35 9.15
N LEU A 105 -7.64 -8.41 8.26
CA LEU A 105 -7.35 -7.03 8.64
C LEU A 105 -8.53 -6.31 9.30
N PRO A 106 -9.77 -6.36 8.76
CA PRO A 106 -10.94 -5.76 9.42
C PRO A 106 -11.19 -6.28 10.83
N LEU A 107 -10.89 -7.56 11.09
CA LEU A 107 -11.07 -8.17 12.41
C LEU A 107 -9.93 -7.86 13.38
N MET A 108 -8.69 -7.77 12.88
CA MET A 108 -7.49 -7.61 13.70
C MET A 108 -7.06 -6.15 13.87
N ARG A 109 -7.51 -5.25 12.97
CA ARG A 109 -7.17 -3.84 13.07
C ARG A 109 -8.08 -3.14 14.08
N HIS A 110 -7.46 -2.57 15.10
CA HIS A 110 -8.14 -1.77 16.11
C HIS A 110 -7.53 -0.36 16.19
N PRO A 111 -8.20 0.64 16.78
CA PRO A 111 -7.73 2.04 16.82
C PRO A 111 -6.38 2.23 17.51
N PHE A 112 -5.93 1.27 18.28
CA PHE A 112 -4.67 1.31 19.02
C PHE A 112 -3.54 0.53 18.34
N CYS A 113 -3.66 0.16 17.06
CA CYS A 113 -2.56 -0.44 16.30
C CYS A 113 -1.36 0.52 16.27
N ARG A 114 -0.19 0.02 16.67
CA ARG A 114 1.04 0.80 16.75
C ARG A 114 1.81 0.68 15.43
N TYR A 115 2.18 1.80 14.86
CA TYR A 115 3.11 1.88 13.72
C TYR A 115 4.56 1.73 14.18
N ARG A 116 4.91 2.35 15.31
CA ARG A 116 6.26 2.25 15.88
C ARG A 116 6.53 0.83 16.36
N TYR A 117 7.66 0.28 15.95
CA TYR A 117 8.14 -1.01 16.42
C TYR A 117 9.52 -0.86 17.08
N GLU A 118 9.80 -1.74 18.00
CA GLU A 118 11.14 -1.95 18.55
C GLU A 118 11.71 -3.19 17.86
N PHE A 119 12.80 -2.99 17.12
CA PHE A 119 13.46 -4.10 16.45
C PHE A 119 14.10 -5.02 17.46
N ARG A 120 13.86 -6.32 17.32
CA ARG A 120 14.43 -7.37 18.17
C ARG A 120 15.11 -8.40 17.30
N PRO A 121 16.46 -8.51 17.35
CA PRO A 121 17.19 -9.52 16.59
C PRO A 121 16.61 -10.91 16.81
N GLY A 122 16.34 -11.64 15.71
CA GLY A 122 15.79 -13.00 15.78
C GLY A 122 14.28 -13.09 15.99
N GLN A 123 13.57 -11.96 16.17
CA GLN A 123 12.11 -11.99 16.24
C GLN A 123 11.52 -12.25 14.85
N PRO A 124 10.69 -13.30 14.68
CA PRO A 124 10.01 -13.57 13.40
C PRO A 124 9.07 -12.44 12.99
N PHE A 125 8.91 -12.24 11.67
CA PHE A 125 8.08 -11.18 11.08
C PHE A 125 6.63 -11.21 11.58
N ASP A 126 6.04 -12.39 11.72
CA ASP A 126 4.66 -12.58 12.16
C ASP A 126 4.42 -12.24 13.65
N ARG A 127 5.48 -12.01 14.41
CA ARG A 127 5.41 -11.55 15.81
C ARG A 127 5.35 -10.04 15.96
N TYR A 128 5.53 -9.29 14.86
CA TYR A 128 5.26 -7.87 14.83
C TYR A 128 3.76 -7.61 14.54
N GLY A 129 3.22 -6.52 15.07
CA GLY A 129 1.85 -6.10 14.78
C GLY A 129 1.65 -5.76 13.30
N LEU A 130 0.42 -5.75 12.82
CA LEU A 130 0.08 -5.56 11.40
C LEU A 130 0.70 -4.29 10.79
N GLU A 131 0.54 -3.16 11.46
CA GLU A 131 1.10 -1.88 11.02
C GLU A 131 2.63 -1.86 11.17
N GLN A 132 3.16 -2.53 12.19
CA GLN A 132 4.61 -2.66 12.37
C GLN A 132 5.25 -3.47 11.24
N GLN A 133 4.61 -4.55 10.79
CA GLN A 133 5.04 -5.32 9.62
C GLN A 133 5.10 -4.42 8.38
N ALA A 134 4.06 -3.61 8.16
CA ALA A 134 4.00 -2.70 7.01
C ALA A 134 5.08 -1.61 7.10
N GLU A 135 5.37 -1.07 8.30
CA GLU A 135 6.47 -0.13 8.48
C GLU A 135 7.85 -0.76 8.30
N ILE A 136 8.06 -2.01 8.73
CA ILE A 136 9.32 -2.74 8.47
C ILE A 136 9.57 -2.86 6.96
N VAL A 137 8.59 -3.30 6.20
CA VAL A 137 8.70 -3.43 4.73
C VAL A 137 8.96 -2.07 4.08
N ARG A 138 8.24 -1.03 4.51
CA ARG A 138 8.45 0.34 4.05
C ARG A 138 9.86 0.83 4.36
N HIS A 139 10.40 0.59 5.55
CA HIS A 139 11.75 1.00 5.92
C HIS A 139 12.81 0.28 5.08
N VAL A 140 12.65 -1.01 4.80
CA VAL A 140 13.53 -1.74 3.87
C VAL A 140 13.48 -1.11 2.48
N PHE A 141 12.29 -0.86 1.95
CA PHE A 141 12.11 -0.20 0.65
C PHE A 141 12.82 1.16 0.61
N MET A 142 12.58 2.01 1.60
CA MET A 142 13.17 3.35 1.67
C MET A 142 14.71 3.29 1.73
N GLN A 143 15.26 2.37 2.53
CA GLN A 143 16.71 2.22 2.67
C GLN A 143 17.37 1.66 1.41
N ARG A 144 16.71 0.73 0.69
CA ARG A 144 17.17 0.26 -0.63
C ARG A 144 17.27 1.41 -1.65
N HIS A 145 16.51 2.49 -1.43
CA HIS A 145 16.54 3.70 -2.26
C HIS A 145 17.34 4.85 -1.61
N GLY A 146 18.23 4.53 -0.68
CA GLY A 146 19.16 5.50 -0.09
C GLY A 146 18.58 6.42 0.98
N ARG A 147 17.35 6.19 1.45
CA ARG A 147 16.74 7.00 2.52
C ARG A 147 16.74 6.27 3.85
N THR A 148 17.41 6.86 4.83
CA THR A 148 17.50 6.35 6.21
C THR A 148 17.00 7.40 7.21
N ALA A 149 16.72 6.96 8.44
CA ALA A 149 16.51 7.84 9.59
C ALA A 149 17.25 7.28 10.81
N PRO A 150 17.65 8.16 11.77
CA PRO A 150 18.49 7.75 12.90
C PRO A 150 17.87 6.70 13.83
N ASP A 151 16.54 6.64 13.85
CA ASP A 151 15.75 5.72 14.69
C ASP A 151 15.35 4.43 13.96
N TRP A 152 15.77 4.26 12.70
CA TRP A 152 15.51 3.03 11.95
C TRP A 152 16.62 2.01 12.17
N PRO A 153 16.27 0.71 12.34
CA PRO A 153 17.26 -0.36 12.25
C PRO A 153 17.92 -0.36 10.88
N SER A 154 19.14 -0.85 10.80
CA SER A 154 19.88 -0.88 9.53
C SER A 154 19.29 -1.87 8.53
N LEU A 155 19.52 -1.64 7.25
CA LEU A 155 19.06 -2.53 6.18
C LEU A 155 19.49 -3.99 6.37
N PRO A 156 20.77 -4.31 6.72
CA PRO A 156 21.19 -5.68 7.00
C PRO A 156 20.46 -6.36 8.17
N GLU A 157 19.92 -5.58 9.11
CA GLU A 157 19.12 -6.11 10.21
C GLU A 157 17.68 -6.41 9.79
N LEU A 158 17.10 -5.58 8.92
CA LEU A 158 15.70 -5.69 8.52
C LEU A 158 15.46 -6.69 7.38
N GLU A 159 16.34 -6.75 6.38
CA GLU A 159 16.13 -7.62 5.21
C GLU A 159 15.91 -9.08 5.55
N PRO A 160 16.69 -9.72 6.47
CA PRO A 160 16.50 -11.12 6.81
C PRO A 160 15.18 -11.42 7.52
N VAL A 161 14.47 -10.40 7.99
CA VAL A 161 13.19 -10.58 8.71
C VAL A 161 12.02 -10.72 7.73
N LEU A 162 12.15 -10.21 6.49
CA LEU A 162 11.07 -10.27 5.50
C LEU A 162 10.73 -11.71 5.11
N PRO A 163 9.42 -12.06 4.98
CA PRO A 163 8.98 -13.42 4.70
C PRO A 163 8.86 -13.73 3.20
N PHE A 164 9.26 -12.82 2.31
CA PHE A 164 9.15 -12.91 0.86
C PHE A 164 10.41 -12.43 0.16
#